data_81a4a7f2a0d7ed43884b7f4bdacf16f3
#
_entry.id   81a4a7f2a0d7ed43884b7f4bdacf16f3
#
_cell.length_a   1.000
_cell.length_b   1.000
_cell.length_c   1.000
_cell.angle_alpha   90.00
_cell.angle_beta   90.00
_cell.angle_gamma   90.00
#
_symmetry.space_group_name_H-M   'P 1'
#
loop_
_entity.id
_entity.type
_entity.pdbx_description
1 polymer ?
#
loop_
_entity_poly.entity_id
_entity_poly.type
_entity_poly.pdbx_seq_one_letter_code
_entity_poly.pdbx_strand_id
1 'polypeptide(L)'
;MGSEMCIRDRPQAVQSVILDMATYENYKIEFIATAMLSAVSAALGGAYRIRIKGDWQSSGALYVILVGRPGLGKTPPLEAAYRPIRKRDYALFKVYEAEMEEWKAAGENGKKPVLKRTVVSDFTPESLLLTHHNNPRSVVILVDEIMGMFNSANRYTNGQLIEQLLTAWSGGALDVTRVNSPVPVHIEHPCINIIGTTQTKRVHELLKKGFEENGLLDRILFVMPKSPKLSSWRNRDDDGERTSLAAVRWENILNKVLALDYDTEAEEKTPHVLSMDREAREYFFSWWNRKVERINQIEDDAEVDSREMKHPAHVARLALIIQVLRHASGESHLQFIDVSSVKAAIRLNDYFEESYTRIRSFVANDACEDPPKVLLSMLPDTFDTKTAITVGKERQCVSERTVMNYLKELCRSRLLRKSNCLLYTSPSPRDLSTSR
;
A
#
# COMPACT_ATOMS: atom_id res chain seq x y z
N MET A 1 2.77 -0.68 22.67
CA MET A 1 2.62 -1.94 21.93
C MET A 1 2.49 -1.77 20.41
N GLY A 2 1.70 -0.86 19.83
CA GLY A 2 1.52 -0.80 18.35
C GLY A 2 2.71 -0.29 17.56
N SER A 3 3.34 0.79 17.96
CA SER A 3 4.53 1.35 17.30
C SER A 3 5.78 0.52 17.55
N GLU A 4 5.88 -0.17 18.67
CA GLU A 4 6.97 -1.09 18.99
C GLU A 4 6.98 -2.32 18.07
N MET A 5 5.80 -2.83 17.66
CA MET A 5 5.72 -3.96 16.73
C MET A 5 6.30 -3.63 15.34
N CYS A 6 6.27 -2.38 14.91
CA CYS A 6 6.83 -1.97 13.63
C CYS A 6 8.36 -1.96 13.60
N ILE A 7 9.03 -1.87 14.75
CA ILE A 7 10.49 -1.69 14.80
C ILE A 7 11.23 -2.81 15.51
N ARG A 8 10.62 -3.46 16.51
CA ARG A 8 11.28 -4.41 17.44
C ARG A 8 12.07 -5.53 16.75
N ASP A 9 11.61 -5.96 15.61
CA ASP A 9 12.16 -7.12 14.89
C ASP A 9 13.04 -6.74 13.70
N ARG A 10 13.42 -5.46 13.61
CA ARG A 10 14.34 -4.98 12.59
C ARG A 10 15.78 -5.00 13.08
N PRO A 11 16.76 -4.96 12.18
CA PRO A 11 18.16 -4.77 12.55
C PRO A 11 18.35 -3.57 13.47
N GLN A 12 19.24 -3.69 14.44
CA GLN A 12 19.47 -2.63 15.44
C GLN A 12 19.84 -1.29 14.79
N ALA A 13 20.64 -1.33 13.73
CA ALA A 13 21.02 -0.14 12.98
C ALA A 13 19.79 0.55 12.34
N VAL A 14 18.83 -0.23 11.83
CA VAL A 14 17.59 0.30 11.23
C VAL A 14 16.64 0.81 12.32
N GLN A 15 16.56 0.13 13.46
CA GLN A 15 15.78 0.62 14.61
C GLN A 15 16.27 2.00 15.06
N SER A 16 17.59 2.18 15.20
CA SER A 16 18.20 3.45 15.57
C SER A 16 17.83 4.55 14.56
N VAL A 17 17.95 4.30 13.26
CA VAL A 17 17.58 5.26 12.22
C VAL A 17 16.11 5.65 12.31
N ILE A 18 15.20 4.68 12.48
CA ILE A 18 13.76 4.95 12.61
C ILE A 18 13.47 5.81 13.84
N LEU A 19 14.08 5.48 14.98
CA LEU A 19 13.88 6.22 16.23
C LEU A 19 14.45 7.64 16.16
N ASP A 20 15.62 7.81 15.55
CA ASP A 20 16.21 9.14 15.34
C ASP A 20 15.29 9.99 14.45
N MET A 21 14.84 9.49 13.30
CA MET A 21 13.92 10.21 12.41
C MET A 21 12.56 10.49 13.07
N ALA A 22 12.03 9.56 13.86
CA ALA A 22 10.79 9.78 14.59
C ALA A 22 10.94 10.84 15.68
N THR A 23 12.11 10.92 16.31
CA THR A 23 12.39 11.83 17.44
C THR A 23 12.72 13.24 16.96
N TYR A 24 13.56 13.37 15.93
CA TYR A 24 14.12 14.64 15.48
C TYR A 24 13.32 15.29 14.35
N GLU A 25 12.70 14.46 13.45
CA GLU A 25 11.82 14.95 12.38
C GLU A 25 10.31 14.84 12.73
N ASN A 26 9.99 14.34 13.92
CA ASN A 26 8.61 14.10 14.36
C ASN A 26 7.82 13.16 13.41
N TYR A 27 8.49 12.23 12.72
CA TYR A 27 7.81 11.27 11.88
C TYR A 27 7.03 10.25 12.72
N LYS A 28 5.89 9.81 12.23
CA LYS A 28 5.22 8.64 12.79
C LYS A 28 6.08 7.39 12.54
N ILE A 29 6.39 6.67 13.62
CA ILE A 29 7.21 5.45 13.55
C ILE A 29 6.65 4.47 12.54
N GLU A 30 5.32 4.30 12.54
CA GLU A 30 4.64 3.39 11.64
C GLU A 30 4.84 3.77 10.17
N PHE A 31 4.83 5.07 9.85
CA PHE A 31 5.01 5.53 8.49
C PHE A 31 6.45 5.37 8.02
N ILE A 32 7.44 5.86 8.77
CA ILE A 32 8.84 5.76 8.35
C ILE A 32 9.32 4.30 8.32
N ALA A 33 8.93 3.49 9.32
CA ALA A 33 9.31 2.10 9.37
C ALA A 33 8.76 1.30 8.17
N THR A 34 7.52 1.56 7.76
CA THR A 34 6.91 0.87 6.62
C THR A 34 7.42 1.42 5.28
N ALA A 35 7.64 2.73 5.17
CA ALA A 35 8.25 3.34 3.98
C ALA A 35 9.66 2.77 3.73
N MET A 36 10.45 2.55 4.78
CA MET A 36 11.76 1.89 4.67
C MET A 36 11.66 0.44 4.19
N LEU A 37 10.69 -0.36 4.67
CA LEU A 37 10.47 -1.71 4.13
C LEU A 37 10.14 -1.68 2.63
N SER A 38 9.27 -0.78 2.24
CA SER A 38 8.91 -0.60 0.83
C SER A 38 10.10 -0.16 -0.02
N ALA A 39 10.96 0.73 0.50
CA ALA A 39 12.18 1.14 -0.17
C ALA A 39 13.18 -0.02 -0.33
N VAL A 40 13.33 -0.89 0.68
CA VAL A 40 14.15 -2.11 0.58
C VAL A 40 13.57 -3.05 -0.48
N SER A 41 12.26 -3.26 -0.49
CA SER A 41 11.58 -4.05 -1.51
C SER A 41 11.86 -3.54 -2.93
N ALA A 42 11.73 -2.23 -3.15
CA ALA A 42 12.01 -1.59 -4.43
C ALA A 42 13.50 -1.68 -4.82
N ALA A 43 14.41 -1.51 -3.85
CA ALA A 43 15.85 -1.60 -4.08
C ALA A 43 16.32 -3.03 -4.40
N LEU A 44 15.78 -4.04 -3.72
CA LEU A 44 16.04 -5.45 -3.97
C LEU A 44 15.50 -5.88 -5.33
N GLY A 45 14.26 -5.51 -5.59
CA GLY A 45 13.56 -5.84 -6.83
C GLY A 45 13.41 -7.33 -7.06
N GLY A 46 13.57 -7.74 -8.33
CA GLY A 46 13.49 -9.12 -8.77
C GLY A 46 14.80 -9.91 -8.61
N ALA A 47 15.91 -9.27 -8.16
CA ALA A 47 17.21 -9.94 -8.06
C ALA A 47 17.22 -11.11 -7.06
N TYR A 48 16.39 -11.03 -6.04
CA TYR A 48 16.20 -12.10 -5.06
C TYR A 48 14.73 -12.50 -4.94
N ARG A 49 14.49 -13.80 -4.81
CA ARG A 49 13.16 -14.40 -4.63
C ARG A 49 13.20 -15.34 -3.44
N ILE A 50 12.06 -15.54 -2.79
CA ILE A 50 11.90 -16.57 -1.77
C ILE A 50 11.14 -17.76 -2.35
N ARG A 51 11.64 -18.99 -2.10
CA ARG A 51 10.92 -20.23 -2.34
C ARG A 51 10.05 -20.54 -1.13
N ILE A 52 8.74 -20.62 -1.35
CA ILE A 52 7.75 -20.83 -0.27
C ILE A 52 7.48 -22.31 -0.08
N LYS A 53 7.08 -23.00 -1.16
CA LYS A 53 6.77 -24.42 -1.16
C LYS A 53 6.83 -24.98 -2.60
N GLY A 54 7.52 -26.10 -2.80
CA GLY A 54 7.69 -26.68 -4.14
C GLY A 54 8.30 -25.65 -5.10
N ASP A 55 7.66 -25.41 -6.23
CA ASP A 55 8.07 -24.42 -7.22
C ASP A 55 7.47 -23.01 -6.98
N TRP A 56 6.64 -22.87 -5.94
CA TRP A 56 6.08 -21.57 -5.59
C TRP A 56 7.14 -20.62 -5.07
N GLN A 57 7.45 -19.62 -5.86
CA GLN A 57 8.40 -18.56 -5.55
C GLN A 57 7.70 -17.20 -5.57
N SER A 58 8.25 -16.24 -4.83
CA SER A 58 7.78 -14.86 -4.84
C SER A 58 8.94 -13.88 -4.79
N SER A 59 8.82 -12.76 -5.50
CA SER A 59 9.68 -11.59 -5.27
C SER A 59 9.31 -10.91 -3.95
N GLY A 60 10.10 -9.95 -3.50
CA GLY A 60 9.79 -9.12 -2.33
C GLY A 60 8.79 -7.98 -2.60
N ALA A 61 8.11 -7.94 -3.75
CA ALA A 61 7.24 -6.83 -4.11
C ALA A 61 6.12 -6.57 -3.09
N LEU A 62 5.97 -5.32 -2.64
CA LEU A 62 4.97 -4.89 -1.66
C LEU A 62 4.04 -3.84 -2.25
N TYR A 63 2.75 -3.95 -1.92
CA TYR A 63 1.74 -2.91 -2.12
C TYR A 63 1.38 -2.32 -0.78
N VAL A 64 1.62 -1.02 -0.59
CA VAL A 64 1.53 -0.34 0.70
C VAL A 64 0.70 0.93 0.60
N ILE A 65 -0.20 1.14 1.55
CA ILE A 65 -0.95 2.40 1.67
C ILE A 65 -0.83 2.94 3.10
N LEU A 66 -0.28 4.16 3.21
CA LEU A 66 -0.20 4.90 4.46
C LEU A 66 -1.48 5.73 4.64
N VAL A 67 -2.25 5.42 5.67
CA VAL A 67 -3.54 6.04 5.95
C VAL A 67 -3.44 6.97 7.15
N GLY A 68 -3.89 8.21 7.01
CA GLY A 68 -3.90 9.15 8.11
C GLY A 68 -4.67 10.43 7.78
N ARG A 69 -5.12 11.15 8.80
CA ARG A 69 -5.81 12.44 8.59
C ARG A 69 -4.92 13.44 7.86
N PRO A 70 -5.49 14.48 7.23
CA PRO A 70 -4.72 15.60 6.69
C PRO A 70 -3.79 16.19 7.76
N GLY A 71 -2.57 16.58 7.36
CA GLY A 71 -1.57 17.18 8.26
C GLY A 71 -0.87 16.20 9.22
N LEU A 72 -1.12 14.87 9.15
CA LEU A 72 -0.45 13.89 10.01
C LEU A 72 1.02 13.61 9.62
N GLY A 73 1.51 14.20 8.52
CA GLY A 73 2.91 14.03 8.09
C GLY A 73 3.17 12.66 7.47
N LYS A 74 2.38 12.25 6.45
CA LYS A 74 2.57 10.99 5.73
C LYS A 74 3.68 11.05 4.68
N THR A 75 3.78 12.17 3.97
CA THR A 75 4.69 12.38 2.83
C THR A 75 6.16 12.50 3.24
N PRO A 76 6.56 13.26 4.28
CA PRO A 76 7.96 13.41 4.65
C PRO A 76 8.69 12.09 4.96
N PRO A 77 8.14 11.15 5.76
CA PRO A 77 8.79 9.86 5.98
C PRO A 77 8.89 9.02 4.71
N LEU A 78 7.93 9.13 3.78
CA LEU A 78 7.98 8.46 2.49
C LEU A 78 9.15 9.00 1.65
N GLU A 79 9.28 10.31 1.54
CA GLU A 79 10.40 10.96 0.85
C GLU A 79 11.76 10.62 1.48
N ALA A 80 11.85 10.62 2.80
CA ALA A 80 13.08 10.28 3.51
C ALA A 80 13.52 8.83 3.22
N ALA A 81 12.60 7.88 3.23
CA ALA A 81 12.90 6.48 2.96
C ALA A 81 13.37 6.24 1.51
N TYR A 82 12.79 6.94 0.54
CA TYR A 82 13.08 6.79 -0.88
C TYR A 82 14.18 7.71 -1.42
N ARG A 83 14.71 8.63 -0.61
CA ARG A 83 15.77 9.58 -1.02
C ARG A 83 16.95 8.92 -1.71
N PRO A 84 17.52 7.78 -1.25
CA PRO A 84 18.66 7.15 -1.92
C PRO A 84 18.28 6.61 -3.31
N ILE A 85 17.09 6.04 -3.49
CA ILE A 85 16.61 5.55 -4.79
C ILE A 85 16.39 6.72 -5.75
N ARG A 86 15.75 7.81 -5.29
CA ARG A 86 15.56 9.02 -6.12
C ARG A 86 16.88 9.67 -6.52
N LYS A 87 17.88 9.68 -5.62
CA LYS A 87 19.23 10.17 -5.93
C LYS A 87 19.88 9.34 -7.05
N ARG A 88 19.74 8.01 -7.00
CA ARG A 88 20.18 7.12 -8.07
C ARG A 88 19.43 7.36 -9.37
N ASP A 89 18.11 7.47 -9.33
CA ASP A 89 17.28 7.73 -10.52
C ASP A 89 17.65 9.06 -11.17
N TYR A 90 17.96 10.09 -10.37
CA TYR A 90 18.43 11.38 -10.86
C TYR A 90 19.80 11.27 -11.55
N ALA A 91 20.74 10.50 -11.00
CA ALA A 91 22.02 10.25 -11.64
C ALA A 91 21.85 9.51 -12.97
N LEU A 92 20.97 8.51 -13.04
CA LEU A 92 20.63 7.80 -14.27
C LEU A 92 19.97 8.72 -15.31
N PHE A 93 19.14 9.66 -14.86
CA PHE A 93 18.54 10.67 -15.72
C PHE A 93 19.61 11.57 -16.36
N LYS A 94 20.63 11.99 -15.60
CA LYS A 94 21.75 12.79 -16.15
C LYS A 94 22.57 12.03 -17.18
N VAL A 95 22.78 10.73 -16.97
CA VAL A 95 23.42 9.87 -17.98
C VAL A 95 22.57 9.81 -19.26
N TYR A 96 21.26 9.59 -19.11
CA TYR A 96 20.34 9.57 -20.23
C TYR A 96 20.31 10.89 -21.01
N GLU A 97 20.34 12.05 -20.33
CA GLU A 97 20.42 13.37 -21.00
C GLU A 97 21.67 13.47 -21.88
N ALA A 98 22.84 13.11 -21.35
CA ALA A 98 24.09 13.14 -22.08
C ALA A 98 24.08 12.18 -23.30
N GLU A 99 23.67 10.93 -23.10
CA GLU A 99 23.53 9.94 -24.17
C GLU A 99 22.55 10.41 -25.26
N MET A 100 21.47 11.09 -24.92
CA MET A 100 20.49 11.63 -25.86
C MET A 100 21.05 12.80 -26.68
N GLU A 101 21.86 13.66 -26.07
CA GLU A 101 22.55 14.74 -26.76
C GLU A 101 23.55 14.17 -27.76
N GLU A 102 24.35 13.19 -27.37
CA GLU A 102 25.32 12.50 -28.27
C GLU A 102 24.60 11.80 -29.43
N TRP A 103 23.51 11.08 -29.16
CA TRP A 103 22.72 10.40 -30.18
C TRP A 103 22.13 11.37 -31.20
N LYS A 104 21.60 12.52 -30.76
CA LYS A 104 21.11 13.59 -31.63
C LYS A 104 22.26 14.22 -32.46
N ALA A 105 23.40 14.49 -31.83
CA ALA A 105 24.58 15.04 -32.53
C ALA A 105 25.12 14.08 -33.59
N ALA A 106 25.01 12.77 -33.39
CA ALA A 106 25.35 11.73 -34.35
C ALA A 106 24.30 11.55 -35.49
N GLY A 107 23.31 12.44 -35.61
CA GLY A 107 22.24 12.36 -36.60
C GLY A 107 21.22 11.25 -36.34
N GLU A 108 20.98 10.95 -35.10
CA GLU A 108 20.02 9.91 -34.64
C GLU A 108 20.40 8.48 -35.11
N ASN A 109 21.67 8.25 -35.37
CA ASN A 109 22.18 6.94 -35.77
C ASN A 109 22.41 6.01 -34.56
N GLY A 110 22.10 4.72 -34.74
CA GLY A 110 22.28 3.71 -33.72
C GLY A 110 21.06 3.54 -32.81
N LYS A 111 21.28 2.86 -31.69
CA LYS A 111 20.20 2.57 -30.73
C LYS A 111 19.88 3.82 -29.91
N LYS A 112 18.60 4.24 -29.95
CA LYS A 112 18.13 5.37 -29.16
C LYS A 112 18.32 5.07 -27.65
N PRO A 113 18.89 5.99 -26.85
CA PRO A 113 19.03 5.84 -25.42
C PRO A 113 17.70 5.63 -24.72
N VAL A 114 17.72 4.90 -23.63
CA VAL A 114 16.53 4.55 -22.86
C VAL A 114 16.68 5.03 -21.43
N LEU A 115 15.69 5.80 -20.95
CA LEU A 115 15.68 6.27 -19.58
C LEU A 115 15.51 5.09 -18.61
N LYS A 116 16.48 4.93 -17.71
CA LYS A 116 16.41 3.98 -16.60
C LYS A 116 15.97 4.71 -15.34
N ARG A 117 14.92 4.21 -14.69
CA ARG A 117 14.40 4.76 -13.41
C ARG A 117 13.63 3.70 -12.63
N THR A 118 13.67 3.79 -11.33
CA THR A 118 12.94 2.90 -10.43
C THR A 118 11.60 3.50 -10.02
N VAL A 119 11.55 4.82 -9.73
CA VAL A 119 10.35 5.49 -9.22
C VAL A 119 9.52 6.06 -10.35
N VAL A 120 8.22 5.76 -10.34
CA VAL A 120 7.22 6.35 -11.24
C VAL A 120 6.06 6.92 -10.41
N SER A 121 5.56 8.10 -10.80
CA SER A 121 4.43 8.77 -10.11
C SER A 121 3.30 9.13 -11.07
N ASP A 122 3.62 9.37 -12.32
CA ASP A 122 2.67 9.64 -13.40
C ASP A 122 2.95 8.72 -14.58
N PHE A 123 1.95 7.94 -14.99
CA PHE A 123 2.10 6.89 -15.99
C PHE A 123 0.75 6.44 -16.56
N THR A 124 0.78 5.89 -17.76
CA THR A 124 -0.28 5.02 -18.29
C THR A 124 0.08 3.56 -18.06
N PRO A 125 -0.86 2.60 -18.10
CA PRO A 125 -0.55 1.18 -17.96
C PRO A 125 0.55 0.71 -18.92
N GLU A 126 0.53 1.17 -20.16
CA GLU A 126 1.52 0.84 -21.18
C GLU A 126 2.90 1.41 -20.85
N SER A 127 2.94 2.69 -20.43
CA SER A 127 4.21 3.34 -20.08
C SER A 127 4.83 2.74 -18.81
N LEU A 128 4.01 2.25 -17.87
CA LEU A 128 4.48 1.51 -16.70
C LEU A 128 5.18 0.23 -17.11
N LEU A 129 4.57 -0.58 -18.00
CA LEU A 129 5.15 -1.82 -18.47
C LEU A 129 6.40 -1.60 -19.31
N LEU A 130 6.40 -0.59 -20.20
CA LEU A 130 7.59 -0.22 -20.93
C LEU A 130 8.73 0.25 -20.02
N THR A 131 8.40 1.03 -18.97
CA THR A 131 9.37 1.43 -17.96
C THR A 131 9.93 0.21 -17.23
N HIS A 132 9.09 -0.76 -16.87
CA HIS A 132 9.56 -1.98 -16.20
C HIS A 132 10.41 -2.86 -17.12
N HIS A 133 10.03 -3.02 -18.38
CA HIS A 133 10.83 -3.73 -19.38
C HIS A 133 12.25 -3.15 -19.50
N ASN A 134 12.36 -1.83 -19.47
CA ASN A 134 13.64 -1.12 -19.50
C ASN A 134 14.37 -1.13 -18.14
N ASN A 135 13.68 -1.47 -17.06
CA ASN A 135 14.19 -1.58 -15.69
C ASN A 135 13.79 -2.93 -15.10
N PRO A 136 14.34 -4.05 -15.59
CA PRO A 136 13.87 -5.40 -15.25
C PRO A 136 14.00 -5.73 -13.76
N ARG A 137 14.85 -4.99 -13.03
CA ARG A 137 15.03 -5.19 -11.59
C ARG A 137 13.75 -4.88 -10.81
N SER A 138 13.20 -3.68 -10.95
CA SER A 138 11.93 -3.27 -10.33
C SER A 138 11.46 -1.92 -10.81
N VAL A 139 10.17 -1.70 -10.64
CA VAL A 139 9.54 -0.37 -10.70
C VAL A 139 8.71 -0.18 -9.45
N VAL A 140 8.70 1.03 -8.90
CA VAL A 140 7.82 1.39 -7.79
C VAL A 140 6.90 2.54 -8.19
N ILE A 141 5.60 2.31 -8.04
CA ILE A 141 4.58 3.35 -8.13
C ILE A 141 4.56 4.07 -6.78
N LEU A 142 5.06 5.31 -6.77
CA LEU A 142 5.14 6.13 -5.56
C LEU A 142 4.27 7.38 -5.75
N VAL A 143 3.12 7.41 -5.07
CA VAL A 143 2.09 8.44 -5.26
C VAL A 143 1.64 9.01 -3.91
N ASP A 144 1.66 10.32 -3.76
CA ASP A 144 1.25 10.95 -2.49
C ASP A 144 -0.25 10.75 -2.21
N GLU A 145 -1.13 10.92 -3.21
CA GLU A 145 -2.57 10.63 -3.05
C GLU A 145 -2.99 9.49 -3.99
N ILE A 146 -2.93 8.27 -3.47
CA ILE A 146 -3.12 7.04 -4.27
C ILE A 146 -4.54 6.87 -4.82
N MET A 147 -5.54 7.53 -4.21
CA MET A 147 -6.92 7.47 -4.69
C MET A 147 -7.09 8.06 -6.10
N GLY A 148 -6.25 9.05 -6.45
CA GLY A 148 -6.21 9.61 -7.81
C GLY A 148 -5.84 8.55 -8.84
N MET A 149 -4.82 7.75 -8.56
CA MET A 149 -4.38 6.64 -9.42
C MET A 149 -5.48 5.58 -9.61
N PHE A 150 -6.09 5.09 -8.54
CA PHE A 150 -7.15 4.09 -8.62
C PHE A 150 -8.40 4.59 -9.33
N ASN A 151 -8.77 5.85 -9.11
CA ASN A 151 -9.91 6.47 -9.80
C ASN A 151 -9.64 6.61 -11.31
N SER A 152 -8.42 6.97 -11.71
CA SER A 152 -8.01 7.05 -13.11
C SER A 152 -7.96 5.68 -13.77
N ALA A 153 -7.43 4.67 -13.07
CA ALA A 153 -7.38 3.29 -13.54
C ALA A 153 -8.77 2.74 -13.91
N ASN A 154 -9.78 3.05 -13.08
CA ASN A 154 -11.16 2.61 -13.35
C ASN A 154 -11.83 3.38 -14.51
N ARG A 155 -11.53 4.68 -14.67
CA ARG A 155 -12.19 5.53 -15.67
C ARG A 155 -11.64 5.38 -17.08
N TYR A 156 -10.32 5.31 -17.22
CA TYR A 156 -9.65 5.45 -18.53
C TYR A 156 -9.13 4.13 -19.08
N THR A 157 -8.96 3.10 -18.25
CA THR A 157 -8.32 1.84 -18.66
C THR A 157 -9.21 0.61 -18.49
N ASN A 158 -10.51 0.77 -18.21
CA ASN A 158 -11.47 -0.33 -17.99
C ASN A 158 -10.93 -1.42 -17.06
N GLY A 159 -10.19 -1.05 -16.01
CA GLY A 159 -9.63 -1.99 -15.04
C GLY A 159 -8.29 -2.63 -15.46
N GLN A 160 -7.78 -2.42 -16.68
CA GLN A 160 -6.55 -3.05 -17.16
C GLN A 160 -5.35 -2.88 -16.23
N LEU A 161 -5.15 -1.69 -15.65
CA LEU A 161 -4.07 -1.46 -14.68
C LEU A 161 -4.21 -2.38 -13.46
N ILE A 162 -5.42 -2.53 -12.94
CA ILE A 162 -5.67 -3.37 -11.77
C ILE A 162 -5.35 -4.84 -12.08
N GLU A 163 -5.80 -5.35 -13.23
CA GLU A 163 -5.51 -6.71 -13.67
C GLU A 163 -4.00 -6.97 -13.83
N GLN A 164 -3.27 -6.02 -14.43
CA GLN A 164 -1.81 -6.08 -14.55
C GLN A 164 -1.12 -6.10 -13.18
N LEU A 165 -1.59 -5.28 -12.23
CA LEU A 165 -1.04 -5.26 -10.87
C LEU A 165 -1.34 -6.57 -10.13
N LEU A 166 -2.52 -7.15 -10.30
CA LEU A 166 -2.88 -8.45 -9.71
C LEU A 166 -2.01 -9.58 -10.29
N THR A 167 -1.79 -9.58 -11.60
CA THR A 167 -0.93 -10.54 -12.30
C THR A 167 0.52 -10.40 -11.84
N ALA A 168 1.06 -9.18 -11.82
CA ALA A 168 2.42 -8.90 -11.33
C ALA A 168 2.61 -9.35 -9.87
N TRP A 169 1.64 -9.04 -9.01
CA TRP A 169 1.70 -9.47 -7.61
C TRP A 169 1.69 -10.98 -7.48
N SER A 170 0.95 -11.67 -8.30
CA SER A 170 0.88 -13.14 -8.29
C SER A 170 2.11 -13.80 -8.94
N GLY A 171 3.01 -13.02 -9.56
CA GLY A 171 4.23 -13.49 -10.22
C GLY A 171 3.99 -14.02 -11.65
N GLY A 172 2.82 -13.75 -12.23
CA GLY A 172 2.52 -14.07 -13.63
C GLY A 172 3.23 -13.12 -14.58
N ALA A 173 3.60 -13.62 -15.76
CA ALA A 173 4.19 -12.81 -16.82
C ALA A 173 3.23 -11.71 -17.30
N LEU A 174 3.80 -10.59 -17.72
CA LEU A 174 3.06 -9.47 -18.31
C LEU A 174 3.45 -9.28 -19.76
N ASP A 175 2.45 -9.32 -20.63
CA ASP A 175 2.59 -9.17 -22.06
C ASP A 175 1.77 -7.99 -22.58
N VAL A 176 2.38 -7.16 -23.42
CA VAL A 176 1.67 -6.13 -24.17
C VAL A 176 2.03 -6.25 -25.64
N THR A 177 1.07 -6.69 -26.42
CA THR A 177 1.16 -6.71 -27.88
C THR A 177 0.01 -5.87 -28.44
N ARG A 178 0.30 -4.72 -28.99
CA ARG A 178 -0.70 -3.85 -29.64
C ARG A 178 -0.33 -3.59 -31.08
N VAL A 179 -1.33 -3.52 -31.95
CA VAL A 179 -1.15 -3.29 -33.41
C VAL A 179 -0.34 -2.02 -33.68
N ASN A 180 -0.44 -1.00 -32.83
CA ASN A 180 0.25 0.28 -32.98
C ASN A 180 1.50 0.42 -32.11
N SER A 181 1.91 -0.62 -31.39
CA SER A 181 3.16 -0.61 -30.62
C SER A 181 4.29 -1.19 -31.45
N PRO A 182 5.40 -0.43 -31.70
CA PRO A 182 6.47 -0.89 -32.56
C PRO A 182 7.27 -2.06 -31.97
N VAL A 183 7.18 -2.30 -30.65
CA VAL A 183 7.90 -3.39 -29.97
C VAL A 183 6.96 -4.05 -28.97
N PRO A 184 6.74 -5.38 -29.05
CA PRO A 184 6.04 -6.12 -28.00
C PRO A 184 6.86 -6.06 -26.70
N VAL A 185 6.17 -5.88 -25.58
CA VAL A 185 6.77 -5.89 -24.24
C VAL A 185 6.41 -7.21 -23.58
N HIS A 186 7.44 -7.98 -23.21
CA HIS A 186 7.32 -9.18 -22.40
C HIS A 186 8.13 -9.02 -21.12
N ILE A 187 7.52 -9.33 -19.97
CA ILE A 187 8.15 -9.30 -18.66
C ILE A 187 7.80 -10.61 -17.96
N GLU A 188 8.70 -11.56 -17.99
CA GLU A 188 8.48 -12.89 -17.43
C GLU A 188 8.36 -12.87 -15.90
N HIS A 189 9.16 -12.04 -15.24
CA HIS A 189 9.23 -11.96 -13.80
C HIS A 189 8.98 -10.52 -13.29
N PRO A 190 7.74 -10.03 -13.35
CA PRO A 190 7.46 -8.66 -12.96
C PRO A 190 7.71 -8.43 -11.46
N CYS A 191 8.35 -7.30 -11.15
CA CYS A 191 8.54 -6.80 -9.80
C CYS A 191 8.08 -5.34 -9.73
N ILE A 192 6.77 -5.16 -9.57
CA ILE A 192 6.13 -3.86 -9.43
C ILE A 192 5.79 -3.66 -7.95
N ASN A 193 6.27 -2.58 -7.37
CA ASN A 193 5.95 -2.16 -6.01
C ASN A 193 4.97 -1.00 -6.05
N ILE A 194 4.16 -0.86 -5.01
CA ILE A 194 3.25 0.27 -4.84
C ILE A 194 3.46 0.83 -3.44
N ILE A 195 3.65 2.13 -3.33
CA ILE A 195 3.50 2.84 -2.08
C ILE A 195 2.85 4.19 -2.31
N GLY A 196 1.84 4.47 -1.50
CA GLY A 196 1.18 5.76 -1.55
C GLY A 196 0.54 6.14 -0.24
N THR A 197 0.03 7.35 -0.19
CA THR A 197 -0.71 7.84 0.97
C THR A 197 -2.18 8.07 0.63
N THR A 198 -3.03 8.03 1.63
CA THR A 198 -4.41 8.50 1.50
C THR A 198 -4.91 9.10 2.80
N GLN A 199 -5.99 9.85 2.70
CA GLN A 199 -6.65 10.43 3.86
C GLN A 199 -7.67 9.44 4.45
N THR A 200 -7.81 9.44 5.77
CA THR A 200 -8.77 8.59 6.48
C THR A 200 -10.19 8.70 5.92
N LYS A 201 -10.62 9.93 5.59
CA LYS A 201 -11.94 10.18 4.99
C LYS A 201 -12.09 9.63 3.57
N ARG A 202 -11.00 9.38 2.85
CA ARG A 202 -11.03 8.86 1.48
C ARG A 202 -10.86 7.35 1.39
N VAL A 203 -10.36 6.72 2.46
CA VAL A 203 -10.13 5.27 2.45
C VAL A 203 -11.42 4.47 2.24
N HIS A 204 -12.60 5.01 2.64
CA HIS A 204 -13.89 4.39 2.36
C HIS A 204 -14.18 4.26 0.85
N GLU A 205 -13.57 5.10 0.01
CA GLU A 205 -13.72 4.98 -1.44
C GLU A 205 -13.11 3.67 -1.96
N LEU A 206 -12.01 3.18 -1.35
CA LEU A 206 -11.42 1.89 -1.68
C LEU A 206 -12.35 0.74 -1.31
N LEU A 207 -12.94 0.78 -0.11
CA LEU A 207 -13.80 -0.28 0.40
C LEU A 207 -15.18 -0.34 -0.29
N LYS A 208 -15.66 0.78 -0.87
CA LYS A 208 -16.98 0.86 -1.51
C LYS A 208 -16.97 0.65 -3.04
N LYS A 209 -15.82 0.65 -3.71
CA LYS A 209 -15.74 0.68 -5.20
C LYS A 209 -15.42 -0.66 -5.88
N GLY A 210 -15.75 -1.79 -5.26
CA GLY A 210 -15.52 -3.10 -5.88
C GLY A 210 -14.05 -3.55 -5.90
N PHE A 211 -13.15 -2.83 -5.23
CA PHE A 211 -11.76 -3.29 -5.06
C PHE A 211 -11.64 -4.48 -4.11
N GLU A 212 -12.66 -4.74 -3.27
CA GLU A 212 -12.75 -5.96 -2.48
C GLU A 212 -13.04 -7.16 -3.39
N GLU A 213 -13.97 -7.00 -4.34
CA GLU A 213 -14.42 -8.09 -5.23
C GLU A 213 -13.31 -8.60 -6.16
N ASN A 214 -12.36 -7.75 -6.59
CA ASN A 214 -11.26 -8.16 -7.46
C ASN A 214 -10.02 -8.64 -6.69
N GLY A 215 -10.04 -8.63 -5.35
CA GLY A 215 -8.95 -9.08 -4.49
C GLY A 215 -7.71 -8.18 -4.46
N LEU A 216 -7.79 -6.94 -4.97
CA LEU A 216 -6.67 -5.98 -4.88
C LEU A 216 -6.39 -5.60 -3.43
N LEU A 217 -7.43 -5.36 -2.63
CA LEU A 217 -7.29 -4.96 -1.23
C LEU A 217 -6.62 -6.04 -0.39
N ASP A 218 -6.83 -7.31 -0.73
CA ASP A 218 -6.18 -8.44 -0.06
C ASP A 218 -4.66 -8.44 -0.21
N ARG A 219 -4.16 -7.74 -1.22
CA ARG A 219 -2.74 -7.65 -1.56
C ARG A 219 -2.07 -6.38 -1.03
N ILE A 220 -2.85 -5.48 -0.44
CA ILE A 220 -2.36 -4.19 0.08
C ILE A 220 -2.09 -4.30 1.58
N LEU A 221 -0.90 -3.92 1.99
CA LEU A 221 -0.52 -3.71 3.38
C LEU A 221 -0.90 -2.29 3.81
N PHE A 222 -1.91 -2.19 4.65
CA PHE A 222 -2.38 -0.90 5.15
C PHE A 222 -1.67 -0.52 6.44
N VAL A 223 -1.34 0.77 6.58
CA VAL A 223 -0.74 1.34 7.77
C VAL A 223 -1.55 2.52 8.26
N MET A 224 -2.15 2.37 9.43
CA MET A 224 -2.86 3.44 10.13
C MET A 224 -2.34 3.51 11.57
N PRO A 225 -1.67 4.60 11.97
CA PRO A 225 -1.16 4.77 13.33
C PRO A 225 -2.27 4.64 14.36
N LYS A 226 -1.96 3.99 15.49
CA LYS A 226 -2.91 3.87 16.62
C LYS A 226 -3.25 5.23 17.22
N SER A 227 -2.29 6.16 17.21
CA SER A 227 -2.48 7.52 17.71
C SER A 227 -2.41 8.55 16.59
N PRO A 228 -3.51 9.29 16.32
CA PRO A 228 -3.52 10.39 15.36
C PRO A 228 -2.94 11.70 15.96
N LYS A 229 -2.43 11.68 17.20
CA LYS A 229 -1.89 12.87 17.87
C LYS A 229 -0.59 13.31 17.19
N LEU A 230 -0.43 14.61 16.99
CA LEU A 230 0.83 15.20 16.54
C LEU A 230 1.80 15.27 17.71
N SER A 231 3.10 15.15 17.43
CA SER A 231 4.15 15.40 18.39
C SER A 231 4.42 16.91 18.45
N SER A 232 4.65 17.44 19.66
CA SER A 232 5.08 18.84 19.82
C SER A 232 6.51 18.98 19.30
N TRP A 233 6.78 20.10 18.65
CA TRP A 233 8.13 20.43 18.25
C TRP A 233 8.95 20.81 19.50
N ARG A 234 10.16 20.30 19.56
CA ARG A 234 11.11 20.59 20.62
C ARG A 234 12.30 21.29 19.98
N ASN A 235 12.68 22.43 20.50
CA ASN A 235 13.92 23.09 20.08
C ASN A 235 15.11 22.36 20.72
N ARG A 236 15.94 21.74 19.88
CA ARG A 236 17.16 21.03 20.27
C ARG A 236 18.29 21.47 19.35
N ASP A 237 19.44 21.74 19.93
CA ASP A 237 20.57 22.26 19.18
C ASP A 237 21.19 21.23 18.22
N ASP A 238 20.95 19.92 18.45
CA ASP A 238 21.50 18.81 17.67
C ASP A 238 20.52 18.20 16.66
N ASP A 239 19.32 18.73 16.51
CA ASP A 239 18.27 18.14 15.63
C ASP A 239 18.77 17.95 14.18
N GLY A 240 19.41 18.96 13.59
CA GLY A 240 19.91 18.89 12.23
C GLY A 240 21.06 17.89 12.02
N GLU A 241 21.97 17.78 12.97
CA GLU A 241 23.08 16.83 12.92
C GLU A 241 22.57 15.39 13.05
N ARG A 242 21.71 15.13 14.01
CA ARG A 242 21.12 13.79 14.23
C ARG A 242 20.33 13.31 13.05
N THR A 243 19.49 14.16 12.45
CA THR A 243 18.74 13.85 11.23
C THR A 243 19.67 13.55 10.06
N SER A 244 20.72 14.35 9.89
CA SER A 244 21.72 14.13 8.83
C SER A 244 22.43 12.78 9.00
N LEU A 245 22.85 12.43 10.21
CA LEU A 245 23.48 11.14 10.52
C LEU A 245 22.52 9.96 10.27
N ALA A 246 21.24 10.07 10.67
CA ALA A 246 20.24 9.05 10.41
C ALA A 246 20.03 8.84 8.90
N ALA A 247 19.95 9.92 8.13
CA ALA A 247 19.81 9.86 6.67
C ALA A 247 21.02 9.20 5.99
N VAL A 248 22.24 9.52 6.42
CA VAL A 248 23.47 8.88 5.90
C VAL A 248 23.52 7.38 6.24
N ARG A 249 23.17 7.01 7.48
CA ARG A 249 23.09 5.59 7.87
C ARG A 249 22.09 4.83 7.03
N TRP A 250 20.91 5.42 6.79
CA TRP A 250 19.90 4.81 5.92
C TRP A 250 20.40 4.67 4.49
N GLU A 251 20.98 5.72 3.91
CA GLU A 251 21.57 5.68 2.56
C GLU A 251 22.61 4.56 2.43
N ASN A 252 23.48 4.40 3.42
CA ASN A 252 24.49 3.34 3.42
C ASN A 252 23.88 1.92 3.46
N ILE A 253 22.85 1.71 4.27
CA ILE A 253 22.14 0.42 4.33
C ILE A 253 21.44 0.14 3.00
N LEU A 254 20.70 1.10 2.47
CA LEU A 254 19.93 0.91 1.24
C LEU A 254 20.84 0.75 0.01
N ASN A 255 21.99 1.43 -0.03
CA ASN A 255 22.99 1.26 -1.09
C ASN A 255 23.57 -0.16 -1.11
N LYS A 256 23.76 -0.82 0.04
CA LYS A 256 24.15 -2.23 0.08
C LYS A 256 23.07 -3.13 -0.53
N VAL A 257 21.78 -2.82 -0.31
CA VAL A 257 20.68 -3.55 -0.98
C VAL A 257 20.67 -3.28 -2.48
N LEU A 258 20.88 -2.04 -2.90
CA LEU A 258 20.98 -1.67 -4.32
C LEU A 258 22.16 -2.33 -5.04
N ALA A 259 23.22 -2.68 -4.30
CA ALA A 259 24.39 -3.38 -4.82
C ALA A 259 24.16 -4.90 -5.01
N LEU A 260 23.14 -5.48 -4.39
CA LEU A 260 22.74 -6.86 -4.65
C LEU A 260 22.22 -6.98 -6.09
N ASP A 261 22.77 -7.88 -6.90
CA ASP A 261 22.39 -8.03 -8.30
C ASP A 261 21.93 -9.45 -8.59
N TYR A 262 21.46 -9.68 -9.79
CA TYR A 262 21.15 -11.00 -10.33
C TYR A 262 22.40 -11.88 -10.37
N ASP A 263 22.18 -13.19 -10.45
CA ASP A 263 23.24 -14.13 -10.76
C ASP A 263 23.77 -13.83 -12.18
N THR A 264 25.04 -13.45 -12.25
CA THR A 264 25.72 -13.08 -13.49
C THR A 264 26.53 -14.23 -14.08
N GLU A 265 26.63 -15.38 -13.39
CA GLU A 265 27.31 -16.58 -13.89
C GLU A 265 26.45 -17.34 -14.90
N ALA A 266 25.13 -17.11 -14.93
CA ALA A 266 24.22 -17.66 -15.92
C ALA A 266 24.27 -16.87 -17.24
N GLU A 267 24.00 -17.53 -18.38
CA GLU A 267 23.90 -16.86 -19.70
C GLU A 267 22.84 -15.77 -19.72
N GLU A 268 21.77 -15.94 -18.93
CA GLU A 268 20.72 -14.94 -18.71
C GLU A 268 20.71 -14.52 -17.24
N LYS A 269 20.33 -13.26 -16.98
CA LYS A 269 20.18 -12.73 -15.61
C LYS A 269 19.11 -13.48 -14.87
N THR A 270 19.50 -14.39 -13.99
CA THR A 270 18.58 -15.17 -13.15
C THR A 270 18.51 -14.62 -11.73
N PRO A 271 17.32 -14.65 -11.09
CA PRO A 271 17.21 -14.24 -9.69
C PRO A 271 17.84 -15.28 -8.75
N HIS A 272 18.47 -14.80 -7.67
CA HIS A 272 18.84 -15.68 -6.56
C HIS A 272 17.60 -16.16 -5.81
N VAL A 273 17.40 -17.46 -5.70
CA VAL A 273 16.25 -18.07 -5.01
C VAL A 273 16.67 -18.55 -3.64
N LEU A 274 16.25 -17.82 -2.60
CA LEU A 274 16.49 -18.20 -1.21
C LEU A 274 15.39 -19.16 -0.72
N SER A 275 15.78 -20.26 -0.13
CA SER A 275 14.89 -21.17 0.60
C SER A 275 14.92 -20.82 2.09
N MET A 276 13.86 -21.16 2.80
CA MET A 276 13.88 -21.13 4.27
C MET A 276 14.77 -22.27 4.77
N ASP A 277 15.56 -22.03 5.83
CA ASP A 277 16.23 -23.12 6.53
C ASP A 277 15.19 -24.06 7.17
N ARG A 278 15.67 -25.15 7.78
CA ARG A 278 14.77 -26.16 8.34
C ARG A 278 13.86 -25.59 9.44
N GLU A 279 14.42 -24.84 10.38
CA GLU A 279 13.68 -24.27 11.51
C GLU A 279 12.68 -23.21 11.03
N ALA A 280 13.08 -22.33 10.13
CA ALA A 280 12.23 -21.30 9.54
C ALA A 280 11.04 -21.92 8.81
N ARG A 281 11.28 -22.99 8.03
CA ARG A 281 10.24 -23.69 7.27
C ARG A 281 9.25 -24.40 8.19
N GLU A 282 9.74 -25.11 9.20
CA GLU A 282 8.89 -25.76 10.20
C GLU A 282 8.03 -24.75 10.95
N TYR A 283 8.61 -23.62 11.33
CA TYR A 283 7.88 -22.54 12.00
C TYR A 283 6.83 -21.90 11.11
N PHE A 284 7.16 -21.58 9.86
CA PHE A 284 6.26 -20.99 8.88
C PHE A 284 5.07 -21.93 8.57
N PHE A 285 5.35 -23.23 8.35
CA PHE A 285 4.30 -24.20 8.05
C PHE A 285 3.38 -24.44 9.26
N SER A 286 3.94 -24.54 10.48
CA SER A 286 3.12 -24.65 11.69
C SER A 286 2.23 -23.44 11.90
N TRP A 287 2.74 -22.23 11.65
CA TRP A 287 1.94 -21.01 11.71
C TRP A 287 0.80 -21.03 10.71
N TRP A 288 1.07 -21.41 9.46
CA TRP A 288 0.05 -21.46 8.42
C TRP A 288 -0.97 -22.56 8.66
N ASN A 289 -0.54 -23.76 9.01
CA ASN A 289 -1.43 -24.91 9.25
C ASN A 289 -2.44 -24.61 10.37
N ARG A 290 -2.05 -23.93 11.45
CA ARG A 290 -3.01 -23.48 12.49
C ARG A 290 -4.08 -22.54 11.93
N LYS A 291 -3.72 -21.67 10.98
CA LYS A 291 -4.72 -20.83 10.31
C LYS A 291 -5.65 -21.66 9.42
N VAL A 292 -5.11 -22.59 8.65
CA VAL A 292 -5.90 -23.50 7.80
C VAL A 292 -6.89 -24.32 8.63
N GLU A 293 -6.46 -24.88 9.77
CA GLU A 293 -7.34 -25.61 10.68
C GLU A 293 -8.54 -24.76 11.12
N ARG A 294 -8.29 -23.51 11.49
CA ARG A 294 -9.36 -22.56 11.88
C ARG A 294 -10.28 -22.24 10.71
N ILE A 295 -9.73 -21.95 9.53
CA ILE A 295 -10.50 -21.62 8.32
C ILE A 295 -11.39 -22.78 7.91
N ASN A 296 -10.89 -24.03 7.97
CA ASN A 296 -11.64 -25.22 7.63
C ASN A 296 -12.79 -25.54 8.63
N GLN A 297 -12.85 -24.84 9.77
CA GLN A 297 -13.97 -24.94 10.72
C GLN A 297 -15.09 -23.95 10.42
N ILE A 298 -14.91 -23.04 9.47
CA ILE A 298 -15.94 -22.11 9.01
C ILE A 298 -16.85 -22.85 8.03
N GLU A 299 -18.14 -22.96 8.36
CA GLU A 299 -19.11 -23.72 7.56
C GLU A 299 -19.60 -22.94 6.33
N ASP A 300 -19.64 -21.61 6.40
CA ASP A 300 -20.05 -20.73 5.29
C ASP A 300 -18.83 -20.11 4.63
N ASP A 301 -18.58 -20.47 3.37
CA ASP A 301 -17.47 -19.91 2.55
C ASP A 301 -17.54 -18.39 2.46
N ALA A 302 -18.72 -17.77 2.57
CA ALA A 302 -18.88 -16.32 2.56
C ALA A 302 -18.29 -15.63 3.82
N GLU A 303 -18.08 -16.36 4.92
CA GLU A 303 -17.45 -15.87 6.14
C GLU A 303 -15.91 -15.97 6.10
N VAL A 304 -15.34 -16.66 5.11
CA VAL A 304 -13.89 -16.77 4.95
C VAL A 304 -13.35 -15.47 4.41
N ASP A 305 -12.48 -14.81 5.16
CA ASP A 305 -11.81 -13.59 4.72
C ASP A 305 -10.76 -13.94 3.64
N SER A 306 -11.02 -13.53 2.39
CA SER A 306 -10.14 -13.75 1.24
C SER A 306 -8.72 -13.22 1.45
N ARG A 307 -8.58 -12.19 2.29
CA ARG A 307 -7.32 -11.60 2.68
C ARG A 307 -6.43 -12.59 3.45
N GLU A 308 -7.02 -13.45 4.29
CA GLU A 308 -6.25 -14.46 5.03
C GLU A 308 -5.53 -15.43 4.09
N MET A 309 -6.10 -15.70 2.90
CA MET A 309 -5.47 -16.54 1.88
C MET A 309 -4.21 -15.92 1.28
N LYS A 310 -3.96 -14.62 1.45
CA LYS A 310 -2.76 -13.94 0.98
C LYS A 310 -1.66 -13.84 2.05
N HIS A 311 -1.95 -14.17 3.31
CA HIS A 311 -0.97 -14.10 4.40
C HIS A 311 0.32 -14.91 4.15
N PRO A 312 0.29 -16.15 3.58
CA PRO A 312 1.54 -16.86 3.30
C PRO A 312 2.46 -16.09 2.35
N ALA A 313 1.90 -15.47 1.31
CA ALA A 313 2.67 -14.66 0.37
C ALA A 313 3.20 -13.37 1.03
N HIS A 314 2.39 -12.69 1.84
CA HIS A 314 2.81 -11.50 2.57
C HIS A 314 3.95 -11.81 3.54
N VAL A 315 3.80 -12.85 4.36
CA VAL A 315 4.83 -13.25 5.33
C VAL A 315 6.12 -13.67 4.63
N ALA A 316 6.03 -14.43 3.55
CA ALA A 316 7.20 -14.84 2.77
C ALA A 316 7.97 -13.63 2.21
N ARG A 317 7.28 -12.66 1.61
CA ARG A 317 7.87 -11.43 1.08
C ARG A 317 8.52 -10.58 2.18
N LEU A 318 7.82 -10.42 3.29
CA LEU A 318 8.35 -9.70 4.45
C LEU A 318 9.57 -10.42 5.03
N ALA A 319 9.57 -11.76 5.09
CA ALA A 319 10.72 -12.53 5.56
C ALA A 319 11.95 -12.35 4.67
N LEU A 320 11.75 -12.35 3.34
CA LEU A 320 12.82 -12.03 2.38
C LEU A 320 13.38 -10.62 2.61
N ILE A 321 12.51 -9.62 2.71
CA ILE A 321 12.92 -8.21 2.91
C ILE A 321 13.67 -8.05 4.23
N ILE A 322 13.21 -8.68 5.31
CA ILE A 322 13.86 -8.62 6.62
C ILE A 322 15.21 -9.31 6.58
N GLN A 323 15.31 -10.48 5.95
CA GLN A 323 16.59 -11.20 5.79
C GLN A 323 17.62 -10.33 5.06
N VAL A 324 17.20 -9.71 3.92
CA VAL A 324 18.05 -8.80 3.17
C VAL A 324 18.45 -7.58 3.99
N LEU A 325 17.52 -7.00 4.74
CA LEU A 325 17.78 -5.85 5.58
C LEU A 325 18.77 -6.18 6.72
N ARG A 326 18.64 -7.36 7.32
CA ARG A 326 19.58 -7.88 8.34
C ARG A 326 20.96 -8.11 7.73
N HIS A 327 21.03 -8.66 6.53
CA HIS A 327 22.29 -8.83 5.80
C HIS A 327 22.94 -7.46 5.50
N ALA A 328 22.21 -6.51 4.93
CA ALA A 328 22.72 -5.18 4.64
C ALA A 328 23.20 -4.41 5.88
N SER A 329 22.61 -4.75 7.05
CA SER A 329 23.00 -4.21 8.36
C SER A 329 24.16 -4.98 9.03
N GLY A 330 24.62 -6.08 8.45
CA GLY A 330 25.72 -6.90 8.99
C GLY A 330 25.30 -7.85 10.12
N GLU A 331 24.00 -8.12 10.29
CA GLU A 331 23.45 -8.96 11.37
C GLU A 331 23.14 -10.39 10.92
N SER A 332 23.22 -10.69 9.62
CA SER A 332 22.86 -11.99 9.07
C SER A 332 23.55 -12.25 7.72
N HIS A 333 23.57 -13.51 7.30
CA HIS A 333 23.97 -13.91 5.95
C HIS A 333 22.80 -13.81 4.96
N LEU A 334 23.07 -14.04 3.67
CA LEU A 334 22.08 -14.04 2.60
C LEU A 334 22.09 -15.37 1.81
N GLN A 335 22.28 -16.49 2.49
CA GLN A 335 22.29 -17.83 1.88
C GLN A 335 20.91 -18.50 1.95
N PHE A 336 20.17 -18.24 3.01
CA PHE A 336 18.80 -18.73 3.25
C PHE A 336 18.04 -17.75 4.14
N ILE A 337 16.73 -17.96 4.26
CA ILE A 337 15.86 -17.21 5.17
C ILE A 337 15.86 -17.95 6.51
N ASP A 338 16.31 -17.28 7.56
CA ASP A 338 16.35 -17.84 8.92
C ASP A 338 15.01 -17.66 9.68
N VAL A 339 14.86 -18.42 10.76
CA VAL A 339 13.66 -18.41 11.60
C VAL A 339 13.39 -17.04 12.24
N SER A 340 14.42 -16.25 12.52
CA SER A 340 14.25 -14.91 13.11
C SER A 340 13.55 -13.97 12.12
N SER A 341 13.92 -14.04 10.84
CA SER A 341 13.28 -13.28 9.77
C SER A 341 11.84 -13.70 9.53
N VAL A 342 11.53 -15.00 9.62
CA VAL A 342 10.15 -15.52 9.53
C VAL A 342 9.31 -15.06 10.72
N LYS A 343 9.82 -15.18 11.96
CA LYS A 343 9.12 -14.71 13.17
C LYS A 343 8.81 -13.21 13.11
N ALA A 344 9.78 -12.41 12.66
CA ALA A 344 9.61 -10.99 12.45
C ALA A 344 8.54 -10.67 11.39
N ALA A 345 8.56 -11.40 10.27
CA ALA A 345 7.60 -11.24 9.19
C ALA A 345 6.15 -11.57 9.62
N ILE A 346 5.96 -12.62 10.42
CA ILE A 346 4.64 -12.98 10.96
C ILE A 346 4.11 -11.85 11.86
N ARG A 347 4.94 -11.32 12.77
CA ARG A 347 4.52 -10.20 13.64
C ARG A 347 4.21 -8.93 12.86
N LEU A 348 4.95 -8.66 11.79
CA LEU A 348 4.63 -7.55 10.89
C LEU A 348 3.33 -7.77 10.14
N ASN A 349 3.06 -8.99 9.65
CA ASN A 349 1.79 -9.31 9.03
C ASN A 349 0.63 -9.08 10.01
N ASP A 350 0.74 -9.53 11.26
CA ASP A 350 -0.27 -9.31 12.29
C ASP A 350 -0.48 -7.81 12.56
N TYR A 351 0.59 -6.99 12.55
CA TYR A 351 0.48 -5.54 12.64
C TYR A 351 -0.30 -4.92 11.48
N PHE A 352 -0.06 -5.36 10.24
CA PHE A 352 -0.80 -4.88 9.06
C PHE A 352 -2.27 -5.29 9.11
N GLU A 353 -2.57 -6.48 9.62
CA GLU A 353 -3.95 -6.93 9.83
C GLU A 353 -4.68 -6.13 10.91
N GLU A 354 -4.02 -5.84 12.03
CA GLU A 354 -4.56 -4.91 13.02
C GLU A 354 -4.83 -3.52 12.42
N SER A 355 -3.95 -3.05 11.54
CA SER A 355 -4.11 -1.78 10.83
C SER A 355 -5.33 -1.80 9.91
N TYR A 356 -5.50 -2.88 9.14
CA TYR A 356 -6.64 -3.06 8.25
C TYR A 356 -7.96 -3.14 9.02
N THR A 357 -7.99 -3.90 10.12
CA THR A 357 -9.16 -3.99 11.02
C THR A 357 -9.54 -2.61 11.57
N ARG A 358 -8.56 -1.78 11.97
CA ARG A 358 -8.84 -0.39 12.40
C ARG A 358 -9.46 0.45 11.29
N ILE A 359 -8.98 0.29 10.05
CA ILE A 359 -9.52 1.00 8.89
C ILE A 359 -10.97 0.57 8.62
N ARG A 360 -11.26 -0.74 8.64
CA ARG A 360 -12.64 -1.26 8.49
C ARG A 360 -13.56 -0.74 9.58
N SER A 361 -13.12 -0.77 10.83
CA SER A 361 -13.89 -0.22 11.96
C SER A 361 -14.13 1.28 11.81
N PHE A 362 -13.12 2.04 11.36
CA PHE A 362 -13.27 3.47 11.09
C PHE A 362 -14.31 3.71 9.98
N VAL A 363 -14.25 2.98 8.89
CA VAL A 363 -15.20 3.12 7.76
C VAL A 363 -16.62 2.67 8.18
N ALA A 364 -16.75 1.62 8.98
CA ALA A 364 -18.04 1.17 9.51
C ALA A 364 -18.64 2.22 10.44
N ASN A 365 -17.85 2.84 11.32
CA ASN A 365 -18.31 3.90 12.22
C ASN A 365 -18.65 5.19 11.44
N ASP A 366 -17.85 5.56 10.44
CA ASP A 366 -18.13 6.72 9.56
C ASP A 366 -19.41 6.50 8.72
N ALA A 367 -19.73 5.25 8.40
CA ALA A 367 -20.99 4.87 7.76
C ALA A 367 -22.18 4.92 8.75
N CYS A 368 -21.93 4.74 10.07
CA CYS A 368 -22.93 4.97 11.11
C CYS A 368 -23.16 6.47 11.38
N GLU A 369 -22.19 7.31 11.10
CA GLU A 369 -22.31 8.79 11.10
C GLU A 369 -22.70 9.34 9.72
N ASP A 370 -23.54 8.63 8.96
CA ASP A 370 -24.19 9.14 7.75
C ASP A 370 -25.05 10.33 8.19
N PRO A 371 -24.66 11.60 7.91
CA PRO A 371 -25.34 12.74 8.50
C PRO A 371 -26.84 12.78 8.23
N PRO A 372 -27.35 12.31 7.08
CA PRO A 372 -28.77 12.08 6.90
C PRO A 372 -29.39 11.11 7.90
N LYS A 373 -28.77 9.97 8.19
CA LYS A 373 -29.30 8.99 9.14
C LYS A 373 -29.20 9.45 10.58
N VAL A 374 -28.13 10.19 10.91
CA VAL A 374 -27.98 10.85 12.24
C VAL A 374 -29.09 11.88 12.41
N LEU A 375 -29.39 12.69 11.38
CA LEU A 375 -30.54 13.59 11.44
C LEU A 375 -31.84 12.81 11.65
N LEU A 376 -32.05 11.71 10.93
CA LEU A 376 -33.24 10.88 11.04
C LEU A 376 -33.40 10.29 12.46
N SER A 377 -32.34 9.85 13.11
CA SER A 377 -32.36 9.31 14.48
C SER A 377 -32.73 10.36 15.55
N MET A 378 -32.57 11.64 15.24
CA MET A 378 -32.91 12.76 16.12
C MET A 378 -34.33 13.30 15.91
N LEU A 379 -35.00 12.82 14.85
CA LEU A 379 -36.35 13.26 14.49
C LEU A 379 -37.41 12.29 15.01
N PRO A 380 -38.61 12.75 15.36
CA PRO A 380 -39.69 11.87 15.70
C PRO A 380 -40.16 11.04 14.51
N ASP A 381 -40.92 9.95 14.75
CA ASP A 381 -41.41 9.04 13.72
C ASP A 381 -42.21 9.76 12.61
N THR A 382 -42.85 10.87 12.97
CA THR A 382 -43.55 11.74 12.03
C THR A 382 -43.19 13.18 12.33
N PHE A 383 -42.72 13.89 11.32
CA PHE A 383 -42.27 15.27 11.45
C PHE A 383 -42.50 16.07 10.18
N ASP A 384 -42.54 17.40 10.30
CA ASP A 384 -42.56 18.31 9.18
C ASP A 384 -41.17 18.84 8.79
N THR A 385 -41.08 19.45 7.64
CA THR A 385 -39.83 20.05 7.12
C THR A 385 -39.25 21.07 8.10
N LYS A 386 -40.09 21.82 8.80
CA LYS A 386 -39.69 22.86 9.73
C LYS A 386 -38.97 22.29 10.95
N THR A 387 -39.52 21.21 11.50
CA THR A 387 -38.92 20.45 12.60
C THR A 387 -37.56 19.90 12.20
N ALA A 388 -37.44 19.28 11.01
CA ALA A 388 -36.17 18.76 10.51
C ALA A 388 -35.11 19.87 10.35
N ILE A 389 -35.48 21.04 9.84
CA ILE A 389 -34.59 22.18 9.70
C ILE A 389 -34.13 22.70 11.08
N THR A 390 -35.02 22.79 12.04
CA THR A 390 -34.71 23.24 13.40
C THR A 390 -33.71 22.27 14.05
N VAL A 391 -34.00 20.97 14.04
CA VAL A 391 -33.11 19.94 14.58
C VAL A 391 -31.76 19.94 13.87
N GLY A 392 -31.73 20.03 12.56
CA GLY A 392 -30.49 20.07 11.79
C GLY A 392 -29.64 21.30 12.10
N LYS A 393 -30.25 22.46 12.28
CA LYS A 393 -29.53 23.69 12.68
C LYS A 393 -29.01 23.62 14.11
N GLU A 394 -29.80 23.16 15.06
CA GLU A 394 -29.47 23.15 16.49
C GLU A 394 -28.53 22.00 16.86
N ARG A 395 -28.71 20.80 16.32
CA ARG A 395 -28.01 19.59 16.71
C ARG A 395 -26.83 19.21 15.82
N GLN A 396 -26.88 19.53 14.53
CA GLN A 396 -25.83 19.24 13.55
C GLN A 396 -25.13 20.47 13.00
N CYS A 397 -25.52 21.68 13.38
CA CYS A 397 -24.98 22.95 12.88
C CYS A 397 -24.93 23.05 11.33
N VAL A 398 -25.91 22.44 10.64
CA VAL A 398 -25.98 22.45 9.16
C VAL A 398 -27.00 23.45 8.64
N SER A 399 -26.77 23.92 7.38
CA SER A 399 -27.66 24.85 6.74
C SER A 399 -29.00 24.22 6.37
N GLU A 400 -30.05 25.03 6.23
CA GLU A 400 -31.36 24.60 5.76
C GLU A 400 -31.29 23.87 4.42
N ARG A 401 -30.46 24.35 3.49
CA ARG A 401 -30.22 23.70 2.18
C ARG A 401 -29.65 22.29 2.36
N THR A 402 -28.74 22.11 3.32
CA THR A 402 -28.14 20.82 3.62
C THR A 402 -29.16 19.86 4.20
N VAL A 403 -30.00 20.29 5.15
CA VAL A 403 -31.10 19.49 5.69
C VAL A 403 -32.06 19.05 4.59
N MET A 404 -32.43 19.95 3.68
CA MET A 404 -33.31 19.61 2.53
C MET A 404 -32.66 18.54 1.62
N ASN A 405 -31.35 18.57 1.44
CA ASN A 405 -30.63 17.54 0.68
C ASN A 405 -30.65 16.19 1.43
N TYR A 406 -30.44 16.20 2.75
CA TYR A 406 -30.52 14.99 3.58
C TYR A 406 -31.92 14.35 3.51
N LEU A 407 -32.98 15.11 3.61
CA LEU A 407 -34.34 14.59 3.48
C LEU A 407 -34.60 13.98 2.10
N LYS A 408 -34.10 14.59 1.01
CA LYS A 408 -34.16 14.02 -0.34
C LYS A 408 -33.42 12.69 -0.44
N GLU A 409 -32.25 12.60 0.14
CA GLU A 409 -31.41 11.40 0.15
C GLU A 409 -32.06 10.27 0.95
N LEU A 410 -32.60 10.55 2.13
CA LEU A 410 -33.36 9.61 2.95
C LEU A 410 -34.62 9.10 2.23
N CYS A 411 -35.29 9.94 1.47
CA CYS A 411 -36.43 9.52 0.65
C CYS A 411 -36.00 8.63 -0.52
N ARG A 412 -34.85 8.93 -1.19
CA ARG A 412 -34.30 8.10 -2.28
C ARG A 412 -33.85 6.74 -1.78
N SER A 413 -33.25 6.67 -0.58
CA SER A 413 -32.83 5.43 0.06
C SER A 413 -33.97 4.66 0.72
N ARG A 414 -35.22 5.11 0.59
CA ARG A 414 -36.44 4.51 1.18
C ARG A 414 -36.42 4.43 2.71
N LEU A 415 -35.57 5.18 3.37
CA LEU A 415 -35.53 5.30 4.83
C LEU A 415 -36.54 6.31 5.36
N LEU A 416 -37.11 7.12 4.48
CA LEU A 416 -38.11 8.12 4.79
C LEU A 416 -39.15 8.16 3.67
N ARG A 417 -40.42 8.27 4.06
CA ARG A 417 -41.53 8.45 3.14
C ARG A 417 -42.13 9.84 3.29
N LYS A 418 -42.33 10.53 2.19
CA LYS A 418 -43.04 11.80 2.17
C LYS A 418 -44.55 11.53 2.06
N SER A 419 -45.32 11.90 3.07
CA SER A 419 -46.76 11.65 3.13
C SER A 419 -47.56 12.75 2.46
N ASN A 420 -47.16 14.03 2.67
CA ASN A 420 -47.73 15.22 2.04
C ASN A 420 -46.63 16.20 1.65
N CYS A 421 -46.95 17.34 1.04
CA CYS A 421 -45.94 18.32 0.60
C CYS A 421 -44.90 18.71 1.68
N LEU A 422 -45.25 18.60 2.95
CA LEU A 422 -44.42 19.05 4.10
C LEU A 422 -44.23 18.00 5.19
N LEU A 423 -44.92 16.82 5.13
CA LEU A 423 -44.89 15.82 6.20
C LEU A 423 -44.10 14.57 5.79
N TYR A 424 -43.26 14.07 6.69
CA TYR A 424 -42.41 12.88 6.53
C TYR A 424 -42.74 11.85 7.61
N THR A 425 -42.67 10.55 7.24
CA THR A 425 -42.91 9.43 8.15
C THR A 425 -41.85 8.33 7.92
N SER A 426 -41.51 7.58 8.95
CA SER A 426 -40.75 6.33 8.82
C SER A 426 -41.54 5.32 7.98
N PRO A 427 -40.90 4.51 7.10
CA PRO A 427 -41.59 3.47 6.34
C PRO A 427 -42.17 2.42 7.26
N SER A 428 -43.40 1.99 7.01
CA SER A 428 -44.01 0.86 7.71
C SER A 428 -43.32 -0.46 7.29
N PRO A 429 -43.28 -1.48 8.19
CA PRO A 429 -42.77 -2.82 7.83
C PRO A 429 -43.41 -3.42 6.57
N ARG A 430 -44.67 -3.01 6.24
CA ARG A 430 -45.36 -3.42 5.02
C ARG A 430 -44.83 -2.75 3.76
N ASP A 431 -44.22 -1.56 3.85
CA ASP A 431 -43.65 -0.82 2.73
C ASP A 431 -42.26 -1.37 2.31
N LEU A 432 -41.62 -2.16 3.18
CA LEU A 432 -40.34 -2.82 2.95
C LEU A 432 -40.49 -4.20 2.29
N SER A 433 -41.70 -4.78 2.28
CA SER A 433 -41.95 -6.14 1.78
C SER A 433 -42.35 -6.23 0.29
N THR A 434 -42.42 -5.11 -0.43
CA THR A 434 -42.82 -5.07 -1.85
C THR A 434 -41.66 -4.84 -2.82
N SER A 435 -40.54 -5.54 -2.64
CA SER A 435 -39.51 -5.68 -3.68
C SER A 435 -39.10 -7.14 -3.79
N ARG A 436 -39.86 -7.90 -4.53
CA ARG A 436 -39.39 -9.13 -5.21
C ARG A 436 -39.27 -8.83 -6.69
#